data_148870ebba8c8d3a27010e6c538d4648
#
_entry.id   148870ebba8c8d3a27010e6c538d4648
#
_cell.length_a   1.000
_cell.length_b   1.000
_cell.length_c   1.000
_cell.angle_alpha   90.00
_cell.angle_beta   90.00
_cell.angle_gamma   90.00
#
_symmetry.space_group_name_H-M   'P 1'
#
loop_
_entity.id
_entity.type
_entity.pdbx_description
1 polymer ?
#
loop_
_entity_poly.entity_id
_entity_poly.type
_entity_poly.pdbx_seq_one_letter_code
_entity_poly.pdbx_strand_id
1 'polypeptide(L)'
;LMMAEAKAQADGGSTTDTDAVEAYYMVRHRALPDEEKPSKIDVNQVLKERFWEICFETQTWYDMLRTRKALNPTTGQIVDLIGCQTPGHTEGARFEEADLLLPYPLREKRLNPNLVRK
;
A
#
# COMPACT_ATOMS: atom_id res chain seq x y z
N LEU A 1 -11.72 6.29 -0.01
CA LEU A 1 -10.73 5.55 -0.83
C LEU A 1 -11.00 4.04 -0.86
N MET A 2 -11.37 3.37 0.27
CA MET A 2 -11.64 1.93 0.29
C MET A 2 -12.73 1.50 -0.70
N MET A 3 -13.85 2.24 -0.79
CA MET A 3 -14.90 1.97 -1.77
C MET A 3 -14.36 2.12 -3.21
N ALA A 4 -13.59 3.17 -3.48
CA ALA A 4 -12.98 3.39 -4.80
C ALA A 4 -12.04 2.24 -5.21
N GLU A 5 -11.22 1.76 -4.26
CA GLU A 5 -10.35 0.61 -4.46
C GLU A 5 -11.16 -0.67 -4.75
N ALA A 6 -12.15 -0.97 -3.90
CA ALA A 6 -12.97 -2.17 -4.05
C ALA A 6 -13.69 -2.21 -5.41
N LYS A 7 -14.22 -1.07 -5.85
CA LYS A 7 -14.89 -0.96 -7.14
C LYS A 7 -13.93 -1.13 -8.30
N ALA A 8 -12.75 -0.47 -8.24
CA ALA A 8 -11.73 -0.62 -9.28
C ALA A 8 -11.20 -2.06 -9.36
N GLN A 9 -11.06 -2.76 -8.22
CA GLN A 9 -10.70 -4.19 -8.19
C GLN A 9 -11.78 -5.06 -8.84
N ALA A 10 -13.05 -4.84 -8.49
CA ALA A 10 -14.18 -5.60 -9.03
C ALA A 10 -14.31 -5.44 -10.55
N ASP A 11 -13.99 -4.25 -11.06
CA ASP A 11 -14.05 -3.92 -12.48
C ASP A 11 -12.76 -4.27 -13.25
N GLY A 12 -11.91 -5.15 -12.69
CA GLY A 12 -10.71 -5.65 -13.36
C GLY A 12 -9.49 -4.74 -13.33
N GLY A 13 -9.37 -3.91 -12.29
CA GLY A 13 -8.21 -3.06 -12.02
C GLY A 13 -8.43 -1.57 -12.28
N SER A 14 -9.55 -1.19 -12.88
CA SER A 14 -9.91 0.22 -13.10
C SER A 14 -11.43 0.38 -13.27
N THR A 15 -11.95 1.55 -12.90
CA THR A 15 -13.39 1.82 -12.97
C THR A 15 -13.69 3.24 -13.46
N THR A 16 -14.86 3.38 -14.11
CA THR A 16 -15.51 4.66 -14.47
C THR A 16 -16.77 4.90 -13.63
N ASP A 17 -17.01 4.05 -12.62
CA ASP A 17 -18.14 4.19 -11.72
C ASP A 17 -18.14 5.57 -11.06
N THR A 18 -19.26 6.28 -11.18
CA THR A 18 -19.37 7.68 -10.75
C THR A 18 -19.11 7.85 -9.26
N ASP A 19 -19.64 6.95 -8.42
CA ASP A 19 -19.51 7.04 -6.97
C ASP A 19 -18.08 6.72 -6.53
N ALA A 20 -17.43 5.76 -7.19
CA ALA A 20 -16.04 5.42 -6.92
C ALA A 20 -15.07 6.55 -7.31
N VAL A 21 -15.29 7.14 -8.49
CA VAL A 21 -14.52 8.29 -8.97
C VAL A 21 -14.73 9.50 -8.07
N GLU A 22 -15.96 9.77 -7.64
CA GLU A 22 -16.27 10.86 -6.71
C GLU A 22 -15.57 10.65 -5.36
N ALA A 23 -15.66 9.46 -4.80
CA ALA A 23 -15.04 9.12 -3.51
C ALA A 23 -13.50 9.25 -3.53
N TYR A 24 -12.87 8.96 -4.66
CA TYR A 24 -11.45 9.23 -4.88
C TYR A 24 -11.19 10.74 -5.00
N TYR A 25 -11.95 11.42 -5.87
CA TYR A 25 -11.76 12.83 -6.17
C TYR A 25 -11.96 13.74 -4.95
N MET A 26 -12.92 13.46 -4.09
CA MET A 26 -13.15 14.25 -2.87
C MET A 26 -11.93 14.28 -1.95
N VAL A 27 -11.20 13.16 -1.82
CA VAL A 27 -9.97 13.12 -1.01
C VAL A 27 -8.87 13.92 -1.68
N ARG A 28 -8.66 13.69 -2.96
CA ARG A 28 -7.59 14.34 -3.73
C ARG A 28 -7.80 15.85 -3.88
N HIS A 29 -9.01 16.30 -4.19
CA HIS A 29 -9.36 17.70 -4.36
C HIS A 29 -9.15 18.53 -3.08
N ARG A 30 -9.29 17.91 -1.91
CA ARG A 30 -9.00 18.57 -0.63
C ARG A 30 -7.54 19.00 -0.54
N ALA A 31 -6.61 18.19 -1.05
CA ALA A 31 -5.18 18.45 -1.05
C ALA A 31 -4.73 19.27 -2.28
N LEU A 32 -5.39 19.06 -3.41
CA LEU A 32 -5.05 19.63 -4.72
C LEU A 32 -6.31 20.20 -5.38
N PRO A 33 -6.79 21.37 -4.95
CA PRO A 33 -8.06 21.94 -5.39
C PRO A 33 -8.09 22.34 -6.86
N ASP A 34 -6.93 22.53 -7.49
CA ASP A 34 -6.81 22.91 -8.90
C ASP A 34 -6.80 21.70 -9.86
N GLU A 35 -6.79 20.47 -9.32
CA GLU A 35 -6.85 19.26 -10.16
C GLU A 35 -8.28 19.00 -10.66
N GLU A 36 -8.38 18.67 -11.95
CA GLU A 36 -9.65 18.26 -12.54
C GLU A 36 -10.05 16.86 -12.10
N LYS A 37 -11.38 16.65 -11.99
CA LYS A 37 -11.93 15.34 -11.67
C LYS A 37 -11.64 14.36 -12.80
N PRO A 38 -10.99 13.21 -12.51
CA PRO A 38 -10.73 12.20 -13.54
C PRO A 38 -12.03 11.54 -14.01
N SER A 39 -12.07 11.11 -15.26
CA SER A 39 -13.18 10.32 -15.80
C SER A 39 -13.08 8.83 -15.46
N LYS A 40 -11.90 8.37 -15.07
CA LYS A 40 -11.56 6.98 -14.75
C LYS A 40 -10.48 6.95 -13.68
N ILE A 41 -10.55 5.96 -12.81
CA ILE A 41 -9.51 5.69 -11.80
C ILE A 41 -9.04 4.24 -11.92
N ASP A 42 -7.78 3.98 -11.58
CA ASP A 42 -7.23 2.63 -11.45
C ASP A 42 -6.80 2.34 -10.01
N VAL A 43 -6.60 1.06 -9.71
CA VAL A 43 -6.20 0.58 -8.37
C VAL A 43 -4.90 1.25 -7.89
N ASN A 44 -3.91 1.43 -8.77
CA ASN A 44 -2.63 2.01 -8.39
C ASN A 44 -2.77 3.51 -8.05
N GLN A 45 -3.62 4.24 -8.77
CA GLN A 45 -3.94 5.63 -8.43
C GLN A 45 -4.59 5.73 -7.04
N VAL A 46 -5.55 4.86 -6.75
CA VAL A 46 -6.25 4.84 -5.45
C VAL A 46 -5.29 4.44 -4.32
N LEU A 47 -4.44 3.43 -4.53
CA LEU A 47 -3.42 3.02 -3.55
C LEU A 47 -2.39 4.13 -3.30
N LYS A 48 -1.94 4.81 -4.35
CA LYS A 48 -1.01 5.93 -4.24
C LYS A 48 -1.60 7.06 -3.39
N GLU A 49 -2.85 7.45 -3.65
CA GLU A 49 -3.56 8.46 -2.86
C GLU A 49 -3.70 8.01 -1.41
N ARG A 50 -4.04 6.75 -1.19
CA ARG A 50 -4.18 6.17 0.13
C ARG A 50 -2.86 6.18 0.90
N PHE A 51 -1.74 5.85 0.27
CA PHE A 51 -0.42 5.91 0.91
C PHE A 51 -0.02 7.33 1.30
N TRP A 52 -0.39 8.33 0.54
CA TRP A 52 -0.15 9.72 0.91
C TRP A 52 -1.04 10.17 2.05
N GLU A 53 -2.32 9.84 2.00
CA GLU A 53 -3.31 10.26 3.01
C GLU A 53 -3.00 9.72 4.41
N ILE A 54 -2.51 8.49 4.50
CA ILE A 54 -2.25 7.78 5.77
C ILE A 54 -0.76 7.46 5.99
N CYS A 55 0.16 8.23 5.38
CA CYS A 55 1.59 7.89 5.31
C CYS A 55 2.29 7.70 6.66
N PHE A 56 1.80 8.30 7.73
CA PHE A 56 2.34 8.15 9.09
C PHE A 56 1.47 7.28 10.01
N GLU A 57 0.50 6.57 9.44
CA GLU A 57 -0.37 5.68 10.17
C GLU A 57 0.06 4.22 9.96
N THR A 58 -0.16 3.39 10.98
CA THR A 58 0.13 1.94 10.91
C THR A 58 -0.70 1.21 9.84
N GLN A 59 -1.79 1.81 9.39
CA GLN A 59 -2.66 1.31 8.32
C GLN A 59 -1.89 1.05 7.01
N THR A 60 -0.89 1.87 6.70
CA THR A 60 -0.05 1.71 5.50
C THR A 60 0.61 0.33 5.44
N TRP A 61 1.11 -0.17 6.57
CA TRP A 61 1.69 -1.50 6.66
C TRP A 61 0.70 -2.61 6.27
N TYR A 62 -0.52 -2.57 6.81
CA TYR A 62 -1.55 -3.55 6.48
C TYR A 62 -2.00 -3.47 5.02
N ASP A 63 -2.07 -2.27 4.46
CA ASP A 63 -2.35 -2.09 3.03
C ASP A 63 -1.26 -2.71 2.15
N MET A 64 0.02 -2.50 2.48
CA MET A 64 1.14 -3.13 1.78
C MET A 64 1.07 -4.66 1.85
N LEU A 65 0.76 -5.23 3.01
CA LEU A 65 0.66 -6.67 3.19
C LEU A 65 -0.48 -7.29 2.36
N ARG A 66 -1.68 -6.67 2.38
CA ARG A 66 -2.86 -7.23 1.69
C ARG A 66 -2.81 -7.04 0.18
N THR A 67 -2.26 -5.91 -0.30
CA THR A 67 -2.19 -5.60 -1.73
C THR A 67 -0.92 -6.12 -2.41
N ARG A 68 0.09 -6.47 -1.64
CA ARG A 68 1.45 -6.81 -2.12
C ARG A 68 2.09 -5.66 -2.93
N LYS A 69 1.67 -4.43 -2.64
CA LYS A 69 2.15 -3.22 -3.30
C LYS A 69 2.76 -2.25 -2.29
N ALA A 70 3.69 -1.46 -2.75
CA ALA A 70 4.33 -0.39 -1.99
C ALA A 70 4.45 0.88 -2.84
N LEU A 71 4.48 2.03 -2.18
CA LEU A 71 4.83 3.29 -2.83
C LEU A 71 6.36 3.44 -2.82
N ASN A 72 6.97 3.55 -4.00
CA ASN A 72 8.38 3.93 -4.09
C ASN A 72 8.49 5.44 -3.81
N PRO A 73 9.14 5.87 -2.71
CA PRO A 73 9.19 7.27 -2.32
C PRO A 73 10.02 8.14 -3.27
N THR A 74 10.96 7.53 -3.99
CA THR A 74 11.83 8.26 -4.94
C THR A 74 11.12 8.56 -6.25
N THR A 75 10.37 7.57 -6.78
CA THR A 75 9.69 7.71 -8.08
C THR A 75 8.23 8.10 -7.95
N GLY A 76 7.64 7.97 -6.76
CA GLY A 76 6.22 8.17 -6.52
C GLY A 76 5.32 7.15 -7.24
N GLN A 77 5.86 6.01 -7.63
CA GLN A 77 5.13 4.95 -8.32
C GLN A 77 4.78 3.80 -7.38
N ILE A 78 3.67 3.14 -7.68
CA ILE A 78 3.32 1.88 -7.01
C ILE A 78 4.15 0.75 -7.65
N VAL A 79 4.81 0.00 -6.79
CA VAL A 79 5.67 -1.15 -7.15
C VAL A 79 5.24 -2.39 -6.38
N ASP A 80 5.70 -3.55 -6.82
CA ASP A 80 5.52 -4.79 -6.06
C ASP A 80 6.30 -4.71 -4.74
N LEU A 81 5.66 -5.15 -3.66
CA LEU A 81 6.25 -5.14 -2.32
C LEU A 81 7.46 -6.07 -2.24
N ILE A 82 7.29 -7.30 -2.76
CA ILE A 82 8.38 -8.28 -2.79
C ILE A 82 9.43 -7.84 -3.82
N GLY A 83 10.67 -7.77 -3.37
CA GLY A 83 11.81 -7.32 -4.18
C GLY A 83 12.00 -5.80 -4.21
N CYS A 84 11.11 -4.99 -3.62
CA CYS A 84 11.35 -3.56 -3.49
C CYS A 84 12.47 -3.28 -2.47
N GLN A 85 13.20 -2.22 -2.71
CA GLN A 85 14.21 -1.75 -1.76
C GLN A 85 13.53 -1.06 -0.58
N THR A 86 13.83 -1.50 0.65
CA THR A 86 13.29 -0.89 1.87
C THR A 86 14.02 0.41 2.19
N PRO A 87 13.31 1.54 2.33
CA PRO A 87 13.94 2.81 2.72
C PRO A 87 14.65 2.67 4.08
N GLY A 88 15.86 3.18 4.18
CA GLY A 88 16.64 3.18 5.41
C GLY A 88 17.43 1.89 5.70
N HIS A 89 17.34 0.88 4.85
CA HIS A 89 18.20 -0.30 4.92
C HIS A 89 19.48 -0.14 4.09
N THR A 90 20.49 -0.94 4.42
CA THR A 90 21.77 -1.01 3.71
C THR A 90 21.54 -1.23 2.21
N GLU A 91 22.37 -0.65 1.38
CA GLU A 91 22.34 -0.89 -0.07
C GLU A 91 22.20 -2.38 -0.38
N GLY A 92 21.18 -2.73 -1.16
CA GLY A 92 20.91 -4.09 -1.58
C GLY A 92 19.87 -4.87 -0.75
N ALA A 93 19.45 -4.40 0.42
CA ALA A 93 18.39 -5.06 1.17
C ALA A 93 17.03 -4.89 0.45
N ARG A 94 16.40 -6.02 0.16
CA ARG A 94 15.10 -6.06 -0.51
C ARG A 94 14.09 -6.76 0.38
N PHE A 95 12.84 -6.35 0.25
CA PHE A 95 11.73 -6.98 0.95
C PHE A 95 11.47 -8.38 0.39
N GLU A 96 11.48 -9.39 1.25
CA GLU A 96 11.30 -10.79 0.90
C GLU A 96 9.96 -11.34 1.41
N GLU A 97 9.52 -12.48 0.89
CA GLU A 97 8.30 -13.16 1.34
C GLU A 97 8.34 -13.47 2.85
N ALA A 98 9.53 -13.72 3.39
CA ALA A 98 9.73 -13.95 4.81
C ALA A 98 9.41 -12.73 5.68
N ASP A 99 9.51 -11.51 5.15
CA ASP A 99 9.28 -10.27 5.88
C ASP A 99 7.79 -9.92 6.04
N LEU A 100 6.92 -10.62 5.34
CA LEU A 100 5.46 -10.46 5.45
C LEU A 100 4.93 -10.80 6.83
N LEU A 101 5.66 -11.62 7.58
CA LEU A 101 5.33 -12.00 8.93
C LEU A 101 6.31 -11.36 9.90
N LEU A 102 5.81 -10.68 10.91
CA LEU A 102 6.66 -10.17 11.98
C LEU A 102 7.41 -11.32 12.66
N PRO A 103 8.68 -11.15 12.99
CA PRO A 103 9.44 -12.17 13.70
C PRO A 103 8.88 -12.39 15.10
N TYR A 104 8.98 -13.62 15.60
CA TYR A 104 8.65 -13.89 17.00
C TYR A 104 9.53 -13.02 17.92
N PRO A 105 8.97 -12.44 19.00
CA PRO A 105 9.75 -11.69 19.96
C PRO A 105 10.92 -12.54 20.50
N LEU A 106 12.09 -11.92 20.67
CA LEU A 106 13.28 -12.62 21.14
C LEU A 106 13.06 -13.31 22.49
N ARG A 107 12.25 -12.72 23.36
CA ARG A 107 11.89 -13.32 24.65
C ARG A 107 11.19 -14.66 24.46
N GLU A 108 10.21 -14.71 23.55
CA GLU A 108 9.46 -15.95 23.29
C GLU A 108 10.36 -17.04 22.70
N LYS A 109 11.28 -16.67 21.80
CA LYS A 109 12.27 -17.62 21.27
C LYS A 109 13.21 -18.19 22.36
N ARG A 110 13.55 -17.38 23.36
CA ARG A 110 14.39 -17.85 24.49
C ARG A 110 13.65 -18.78 25.44
N LEU A 111 12.35 -18.56 25.61
CA LEU A 111 11.50 -19.38 26.50
C LEU A 111 11.02 -20.67 25.83
N ASN A 112 10.88 -20.66 24.53
CA ASN A 112 10.44 -21.84 23.76
C ASN A 112 11.34 -22.05 22.54
N PRO A 113 12.38 -22.90 22.66
CA PRO A 113 13.32 -23.19 21.56
C PRO A 113 12.66 -23.89 20.36
N ASN A 114 11.43 -24.39 20.50
CA ASN A 114 10.67 -24.95 19.39
C ASN A 114 10.00 -23.90 18.48
N LEU A 115 10.02 -22.62 18.86
CA LEU A 115 9.60 -21.51 18.01
C LEU A 115 10.66 -21.19 16.95
N VAL A 116 10.86 -22.12 16.03
CA VAL A 116 11.70 -21.92 14.84
C VAL A 116 10.81 -21.48 13.67
N ARG A 117 11.20 -20.39 13.05
CA ARG A 117 10.62 -20.00 11.76
C ARG A 117 11.15 -20.99 10.72
N LYS A 118 10.23 -21.74 10.09
CA LYS A 118 10.59 -22.55 8.91
C LYS A 118 10.75 -21.65 7.72
#